data_ccf7d3cfd9de6af431b1a496393b7e7c
#
_entry.id   ccf7d3cfd9de6af431b1a496393b7e7c
#
_cell.length_a   1.000
_cell.length_b   1.000
_cell.length_c   1.000
_cell.angle_alpha   90.00
_cell.angle_beta   90.00
_cell.angle_gamma   90.00
#
_symmetry.space_group_name_H-M   'P 1'
#
loop_
_entity.id
_entity.type
_entity.pdbx_description
1 polymer ?
#
loop_
_entity_poly.entity_id
_entity_poly.type
_entity_poly.pdbx_seq_one_letter_code
_entity_poly.pdbx_strand_id
1 'polypeptide(L)'
;MSHVFVGIDVSKDRLDVATCPEPSSWSVPNDEAGIEALVQRLLPLHPARVVLEATGGLEMPALGALAAAGLPAVAVNPRQTRDFAKAAGLLAKTDRIDAAALARFAEALKPEIRPLPDAAAQELGALIVRRRQVVQMLTAEKNRRQSAPKRRGDQTQVLLVELSH
;
A
#
# COMPACT_ATOMS: atom_id res chain seq x y z
N MET A 1 0.45 -29.41 14.57
CA MET A 1 1.50 -28.65 13.84
C MET A 1 1.06 -27.20 13.78
N SER A 2 1.85 -26.29 14.31
CA SER A 2 1.56 -24.85 14.24
C SER A 2 1.79 -24.36 12.81
N HIS A 3 0.76 -23.76 12.22
CA HIS A 3 0.87 -23.17 10.88
C HIS A 3 1.63 -21.85 10.96
N VAL A 4 2.55 -21.63 10.03
CA VAL A 4 3.25 -20.35 9.88
C VAL A 4 2.40 -19.40 9.04
N PHE A 5 2.28 -18.16 9.53
CA PHE A 5 1.64 -17.05 8.82
C PHE A 5 2.65 -15.94 8.59
N VAL A 6 2.61 -15.34 7.44
CA VAL A 6 3.59 -14.33 7.01
C VAL A 6 2.89 -13.04 6.65
N GLY A 7 3.41 -11.93 7.16
CA GLY A 7 3.02 -10.58 6.76
C GLY A 7 4.16 -9.88 6.04
N ILE A 8 3.85 -9.15 4.99
CA ILE A 8 4.82 -8.39 4.19
C ILE A 8 4.32 -6.95 4.04
N ASP A 9 5.01 -6.02 4.69
CA ASP A 9 4.83 -4.58 4.44
C ASP A 9 5.67 -4.18 3.22
N VAL A 10 4.99 -3.58 2.24
CA VAL A 10 5.57 -3.28 0.93
C VAL A 10 5.88 -1.80 0.83
N SER A 11 7.12 -1.48 0.54
CA SER A 11 7.56 -0.14 0.16
C SER A 11 8.23 -0.14 -1.21
N LYS A 12 8.56 1.05 -1.72
CA LYS A 12 9.22 1.19 -3.02
C LYS A 12 10.55 0.45 -3.07
N ASP A 13 11.32 0.54 -1.98
CA ASP A 13 12.72 0.10 -1.98
C ASP A 13 12.94 -1.23 -1.27
N ARG A 14 11.98 -1.68 -0.45
CA ARG A 14 12.13 -2.90 0.35
C ARG A 14 10.80 -3.55 0.71
N LEU A 15 10.89 -4.82 1.04
CA LEU A 15 9.84 -5.65 1.61
C LEU A 15 10.24 -6.00 3.04
N ASP A 16 9.47 -5.55 4.02
CA ASP A 16 9.64 -5.91 5.43
C ASP A 16 8.75 -7.12 5.71
N VAL A 17 9.33 -8.18 6.25
CA VAL A 17 8.67 -9.48 6.42
C VAL A 17 8.62 -9.85 7.89
N ALA A 18 7.51 -10.40 8.35
CA ALA A 18 7.39 -10.97 9.68
C ALA A 18 6.57 -12.26 9.65
N THR A 19 6.81 -13.12 10.65
CA THR A 19 6.09 -14.38 10.82
C THR A 19 5.38 -14.45 12.18
N CYS A 20 4.35 -15.30 12.26
CA CYS A 20 3.71 -15.74 13.50
C CYS A 20 3.28 -17.23 13.37
N PRO A 21 3.02 -17.96 14.47
CA PRO A 21 3.10 -17.53 15.88
C PRO A 21 4.54 -17.35 16.39
N GLU A 22 5.52 -18.01 15.76
CA GLU A 22 6.93 -17.79 16.11
C GLU A 22 7.44 -16.49 15.47
N PRO A 23 7.73 -15.45 16.26
CA PRO A 23 8.08 -14.15 15.71
C PRO A 23 9.49 -14.18 15.10
N SER A 24 9.57 -13.94 13.82
CA SER A 24 10.81 -13.65 13.11
C SER A 24 10.56 -12.46 12.18
N SER A 25 11.56 -11.61 11.99
CA SER A 25 11.45 -10.48 11.07
C SER A 25 12.75 -10.26 10.30
N TRP A 26 12.62 -9.86 9.03
CA TRP A 26 13.73 -9.49 8.16
C TRP A 26 13.24 -8.59 7.05
N SER A 27 14.18 -8.01 6.30
CA SER A 27 13.87 -7.21 5.12
C SER A 27 14.66 -7.72 3.92
N VAL A 28 14.08 -7.55 2.73
CA VAL A 28 14.75 -7.75 1.44
C VAL A 28 14.48 -6.54 0.54
N PRO A 29 15.35 -6.26 -0.45
CA PRO A 29 15.06 -5.24 -1.46
C PRO A 29 13.79 -5.57 -2.23
N ASN A 30 13.05 -4.54 -2.66
CA ASN A 30 11.89 -4.72 -3.54
C ASN A 30 12.34 -4.65 -5.01
N ASP A 31 13.21 -5.56 -5.38
CA ASP A 31 13.73 -5.80 -6.73
C ASP A 31 13.72 -7.30 -7.04
N GLU A 32 14.10 -7.66 -8.25
CA GLU A 32 14.06 -9.05 -8.71
C GLU A 32 14.88 -9.99 -7.81
N ALA A 33 16.09 -9.60 -7.43
CA ALA A 33 16.96 -10.42 -6.58
C ALA A 33 16.42 -10.57 -5.14
N GLY A 34 15.89 -9.48 -4.57
CA GLY A 34 15.27 -9.49 -3.25
C GLY A 34 13.99 -10.32 -3.21
N ILE A 35 13.17 -10.24 -4.26
CA ILE A 35 11.95 -11.06 -4.39
C ILE A 35 12.30 -12.53 -4.52
N GLU A 36 13.31 -12.88 -5.30
CA GLU A 36 13.79 -14.26 -5.41
C GLU A 36 14.29 -14.78 -4.06
N ALA A 37 15.10 -14.00 -3.34
CA ALA A 37 15.58 -14.35 -2.00
C ALA A 37 14.41 -14.53 -1.01
N LEU A 38 13.36 -13.71 -1.10
CA LEU A 38 12.14 -13.85 -0.33
C LEU A 38 11.46 -15.19 -0.58
N VAL A 39 11.24 -15.55 -1.87
CA VAL A 39 10.61 -16.82 -2.25
C VAL A 39 11.39 -18.00 -1.71
N GLN A 40 12.72 -18.02 -1.93
CA GLN A 40 13.60 -19.10 -1.46
C GLN A 40 13.55 -19.25 0.07
N ARG A 41 13.42 -18.15 0.81
CA ARG A 41 13.35 -18.18 2.27
C ARG A 41 11.98 -18.63 2.78
N LEU A 42 10.91 -18.36 2.06
CA LEU A 42 9.55 -18.72 2.47
C LEU A 42 9.16 -20.17 2.11
N LEU A 43 9.69 -20.73 1.02
CA LEU A 43 9.37 -22.09 0.59
C LEU A 43 9.55 -23.15 1.69
N PRO A 44 10.69 -23.22 2.42
CA PRO A 44 10.87 -24.23 3.46
C PRO A 44 10.01 -24.01 4.72
N LEU A 45 9.43 -22.83 4.89
CA LEU A 45 8.53 -22.54 6.02
C LEU A 45 7.11 -23.09 5.80
N HIS A 46 6.75 -23.46 4.57
CA HIS A 46 5.40 -23.92 4.20
C HIS A 46 4.27 -23.09 4.82
N PRO A 47 4.27 -21.75 4.60
CA PRO A 47 3.31 -20.88 5.28
C PRO A 47 1.88 -21.19 4.89
N ALA A 48 0.96 -21.16 5.86
CA ALA A 48 -0.48 -21.33 5.60
C ALA A 48 -1.08 -20.12 4.87
N ARG A 49 -0.52 -18.93 5.08
CA ARG A 49 -0.86 -17.69 4.34
C ARG A 49 0.33 -16.75 4.33
N VAL A 50 0.47 -16.04 3.21
CA VAL A 50 1.37 -14.89 3.04
C VAL A 50 0.51 -13.68 2.67
N VAL A 51 0.47 -12.68 3.53
CA VAL A 51 -0.35 -11.48 3.33
C VAL A 51 0.54 -10.29 3.01
N LEU A 52 0.27 -9.64 1.88
CA LEU A 52 0.90 -8.38 1.49
C LEU A 52 -0.12 -7.24 1.60
N GLU A 53 0.33 -6.06 2.02
CA GLU A 53 -0.51 -4.87 1.94
C GLU A 53 -0.50 -4.32 0.51
N ALA A 54 -1.70 -4.07 -0.06
CA ALA A 54 -1.83 -3.46 -1.39
C ALA A 54 -1.35 -2.01 -1.35
N THR A 55 -0.24 -1.70 -2.01
CA THR A 55 0.45 -0.41 -1.97
C THR A 55 0.60 0.16 -3.39
N GLY A 56 -0.55 0.36 -4.04
CA GLY A 56 -0.60 1.04 -5.35
C GLY A 56 0.06 0.28 -6.50
N GLY A 57 0.24 -1.04 -6.38
CA GLY A 57 0.85 -1.90 -7.39
C GLY A 57 2.30 -2.30 -7.09
N LEU A 58 2.94 -1.71 -6.09
CA LEU A 58 4.31 -2.07 -5.67
C LEU A 58 4.40 -3.52 -5.14
N GLU A 59 3.28 -4.06 -4.67
CA GLU A 59 3.14 -5.44 -4.20
C GLU A 59 3.10 -6.47 -5.33
N MET A 60 2.75 -6.06 -6.54
CA MET A 60 2.44 -6.99 -7.64
C MET A 60 3.60 -7.89 -8.06
N PRO A 61 4.86 -7.41 -8.19
CA PRO A 61 5.99 -8.28 -8.53
C PRO A 61 6.22 -9.36 -7.49
N ALA A 62 6.21 -9.01 -6.19
CA ALA A 62 6.38 -9.97 -5.10
C ALA A 62 5.20 -10.95 -5.02
N LEU A 63 3.96 -10.46 -5.12
CA LEU A 63 2.76 -11.29 -5.12
C LEU A 63 2.78 -12.30 -6.29
N GLY A 64 3.16 -11.85 -7.49
CA GLY A 64 3.28 -12.69 -8.67
C GLY A 64 4.31 -13.79 -8.50
N ALA A 65 5.51 -13.46 -8.00
CA ALA A 65 6.57 -14.42 -7.76
C ALA A 65 6.21 -15.46 -6.68
N LEU A 66 5.59 -15.03 -5.58
CA LEU A 66 5.10 -15.91 -4.52
C LEU A 66 4.04 -16.89 -5.04
N ALA A 67 3.06 -16.38 -5.81
CA ALA A 67 2.03 -17.21 -6.41
C ALA A 67 2.59 -18.20 -7.44
N ALA A 68 3.53 -17.79 -8.30
CA ALA A 68 4.22 -18.64 -9.25
C ALA A 68 5.01 -19.76 -8.55
N ALA A 69 5.55 -19.51 -7.37
CA ALA A 69 6.22 -20.50 -6.53
C ALA A 69 5.24 -21.42 -5.75
N GLY A 70 3.93 -21.27 -5.94
CA GLY A 70 2.91 -22.07 -5.25
C GLY A 70 2.66 -21.68 -3.79
N LEU A 71 3.18 -20.53 -3.35
CA LEU A 71 2.95 -20.01 -2.00
C LEU A 71 1.56 -19.38 -1.90
N PRO A 72 0.83 -19.58 -0.77
CA PRO A 72 -0.53 -19.08 -0.59
C PRO A 72 -0.56 -17.58 -0.28
N ALA A 73 -0.17 -16.77 -1.27
CA ALA A 73 -0.03 -15.32 -1.15
C ALA A 73 -1.31 -14.57 -1.55
N VAL A 74 -1.63 -13.51 -0.83
CA VAL A 74 -2.78 -12.64 -1.10
C VAL A 74 -2.47 -11.19 -0.74
N ALA A 75 -2.86 -10.26 -1.63
CA ALA A 75 -2.84 -8.84 -1.33
C ALA A 75 -4.15 -8.42 -0.66
N VAL A 76 -4.04 -7.66 0.42
CA VAL A 76 -5.18 -7.19 1.21
C VAL A 76 -5.28 -5.67 1.21
N ASN A 77 -6.49 -5.16 1.37
CA ASN A 77 -6.72 -3.73 1.41
C ASN A 77 -6.15 -3.13 2.71
N PRO A 78 -5.36 -2.04 2.64
CA PRO A 78 -4.80 -1.35 3.81
C PRO A 78 -5.85 -0.94 4.85
N ARG A 79 -7.08 -0.69 4.41
CA ARG A 79 -8.16 -0.36 5.32
C ARG A 79 -8.55 -1.54 6.22
N GLN A 80 -8.64 -2.74 5.65
CA GLN A 80 -9.00 -3.95 6.41
C GLN A 80 -7.94 -4.29 7.47
N THR A 81 -6.65 -4.21 7.10
CA THR A 81 -5.55 -4.47 8.02
C THR A 81 -5.48 -3.44 9.13
N ARG A 82 -5.74 -2.17 8.81
CA ARG A 82 -5.79 -1.08 9.80
C ARG A 82 -6.96 -1.23 10.75
N ASP A 83 -8.14 -1.56 10.25
CA ASP A 83 -9.34 -1.74 11.09
C ASP A 83 -9.16 -2.95 12.02
N PHE A 84 -8.58 -4.04 11.53
CA PHE A 84 -8.18 -5.20 12.35
C PHE A 84 -7.17 -4.81 13.44
N ALA A 85 -6.09 -4.15 13.07
CA ALA A 85 -5.03 -3.79 14.00
C ALA A 85 -5.53 -2.85 15.12
N LYS A 86 -6.46 -1.94 14.81
CA LYS A 86 -7.15 -1.12 15.82
C LYS A 86 -8.02 -1.97 16.74
N ALA A 87 -8.84 -2.86 16.17
CA ALA A 87 -9.72 -3.74 16.95
C ALA A 87 -8.93 -4.69 17.86
N ALA A 88 -7.76 -5.15 17.40
CA ALA A 88 -6.87 -6.03 18.15
C ALA A 88 -5.96 -5.28 19.17
N GLY A 89 -6.05 -3.94 19.23
CA GLY A 89 -5.19 -3.14 20.11
C GLY A 89 -3.71 -3.13 19.73
N LEU A 90 -3.40 -3.44 18.46
CA LEU A 90 -2.03 -3.52 17.93
C LEU A 90 -1.49 -2.17 17.45
N LEU A 91 -2.36 -1.17 17.31
CA LEU A 91 -2.00 0.14 16.78
C LEU A 91 -2.45 1.26 17.73
N ALA A 92 -1.58 2.22 17.99
CA ALA A 92 -1.99 3.55 18.39
C ALA A 92 -2.64 4.27 17.19
N LYS A 93 -3.38 5.36 17.46
CA LYS A 93 -4.23 6.05 16.47
C LYS A 93 -3.50 6.51 15.20
N THR A 94 -2.18 6.67 15.26
CA THR A 94 -1.32 7.23 14.20
C THR A 94 -0.26 6.26 13.66
N ASP A 95 -0.18 5.04 14.19
CA ASP A 95 0.86 4.08 13.80
C ASP A 95 0.59 3.50 12.40
N ARG A 96 1.66 3.25 11.67
CA ARG A 96 1.62 2.45 10.44
C ARG A 96 1.44 0.97 10.81
N ILE A 97 0.79 0.24 9.93
CA ILE A 97 0.76 -1.21 10.02
C ILE A 97 2.14 -1.72 9.62
N ASP A 98 2.71 -2.57 10.43
CA ASP A 98 3.96 -3.25 10.15
C ASP A 98 3.73 -4.71 9.69
N ALA A 99 4.79 -5.35 9.25
CA ALA A 99 4.74 -6.74 8.82
C ALA A 99 4.24 -7.70 9.92
N ALA A 100 4.50 -7.41 11.19
CA ALA A 100 4.05 -8.24 12.31
C ALA A 100 2.53 -8.15 12.49
N ALA A 101 1.94 -6.97 12.35
CA ALA A 101 0.49 -6.79 12.36
C ALA A 101 -0.17 -7.51 11.17
N LEU A 102 0.46 -7.50 9.99
CA LEU A 102 0.01 -8.24 8.81
C LEU A 102 0.09 -9.76 9.02
N ALA A 103 1.13 -10.28 9.66
CA ALA A 103 1.24 -11.69 9.99
C ALA A 103 0.12 -12.13 10.95
N ARG A 104 -0.18 -11.32 11.97
CA ARG A 104 -1.31 -11.57 12.88
C ARG A 104 -2.67 -11.47 12.19
N PHE A 105 -2.83 -10.54 11.26
CA PHE A 105 -4.00 -10.46 10.41
C PHE A 105 -4.19 -11.75 9.59
N ALA A 106 -3.10 -12.26 9.00
CA ALA A 106 -3.11 -13.50 8.24
C ALA A 106 -3.54 -14.70 9.10
N GLU A 107 -3.04 -14.79 10.33
CA GLU A 107 -3.40 -15.85 11.30
C GLU A 107 -4.87 -15.80 11.70
N ALA A 108 -5.34 -14.61 12.09
CA ALA A 108 -6.69 -14.41 12.62
C ALA A 108 -7.79 -14.57 11.57
N LEU A 109 -7.61 -13.99 10.38
CA LEU A 109 -8.65 -13.88 9.36
C LEU A 109 -8.47 -14.87 8.20
N LYS A 110 -7.26 -15.42 8.01
CA LYS A 110 -6.95 -16.39 6.94
C LYS A 110 -7.57 -15.97 5.59
N PRO A 111 -7.25 -14.79 5.08
CA PRO A 111 -7.91 -14.24 3.91
C PRO A 111 -7.87 -15.22 2.73
N GLU A 112 -8.94 -15.25 1.95
CA GLU A 112 -9.06 -16.12 0.80
C GLU A 112 -8.05 -15.74 -0.29
N ILE A 113 -7.41 -16.77 -0.87
CA ILE A 113 -6.47 -16.57 -1.98
C ILE A 113 -7.30 -16.31 -3.22
N ARG A 114 -7.07 -15.14 -3.84
CA ARG A 114 -7.74 -14.74 -5.07
C ARG A 114 -6.80 -14.93 -6.25
N PRO A 115 -7.32 -15.35 -7.42
CA PRO A 115 -6.53 -15.34 -8.64
C PRO A 115 -5.92 -13.97 -8.87
N LEU A 116 -4.67 -13.93 -9.34
CA LEU A 116 -4.05 -12.68 -9.74
C LEU A 116 -4.87 -12.05 -10.87
N PRO A 117 -5.09 -10.72 -10.83
CA PRO A 117 -5.69 -10.01 -11.95
C PRO A 117 -4.88 -10.27 -13.23
N ASP A 118 -5.55 -10.44 -14.35
CA ASP A 118 -4.86 -10.48 -15.63
C ASP A 118 -4.20 -9.13 -15.97
N ALA A 119 -3.36 -9.10 -17.01
CA ALA A 119 -2.63 -7.90 -17.39
C ALA A 119 -3.57 -6.71 -17.67
N ALA A 120 -4.71 -6.95 -18.29
CA ALA A 120 -5.70 -5.91 -18.60
C ALA A 120 -6.36 -5.35 -17.33
N ALA A 121 -6.70 -6.21 -16.38
CA ALA A 121 -7.26 -5.80 -15.09
C ALA A 121 -6.22 -5.05 -14.23
N GLN A 122 -4.94 -5.43 -14.30
CA GLN A 122 -3.85 -4.70 -13.64
C GLN A 122 -3.67 -3.30 -14.24
N GLU A 123 -3.66 -3.18 -15.56
CA GLU A 123 -3.53 -1.89 -16.25
C GLU A 123 -4.73 -0.99 -15.93
N LEU A 124 -5.95 -1.51 -15.99
CA LEU A 124 -7.15 -0.77 -15.60
C LEU A 124 -7.08 -0.30 -14.14
N GLY A 125 -6.63 -1.16 -13.23
CA GLY A 125 -6.43 -0.83 -11.83
C GLY A 125 -5.44 0.33 -11.66
N ALA A 126 -4.30 0.29 -12.35
CA ALA A 126 -3.30 1.36 -12.33
C ALA A 126 -3.85 2.70 -12.85
N LEU A 127 -4.62 2.66 -13.94
CA LEU A 127 -5.28 3.85 -14.50
C LEU A 127 -6.31 4.45 -13.54
N ILE A 128 -7.10 3.63 -12.85
CA ILE A 128 -8.08 4.08 -11.84
C ILE A 128 -7.37 4.76 -10.67
N VAL A 129 -6.27 4.17 -10.18
CA VAL A 129 -5.46 4.77 -9.10
C VAL A 129 -4.89 6.11 -9.55
N ARG A 130 -4.32 6.17 -10.76
CA ARG A 130 -3.76 7.40 -11.32
C ARG A 130 -4.81 8.48 -11.48
N ARG A 131 -5.98 8.14 -12.02
CA ARG A 131 -7.11 9.08 -12.13
C ARG A 131 -7.50 9.66 -10.77
N ARG A 132 -7.59 8.82 -9.73
CA ARG A 132 -7.91 9.27 -8.36
C ARG A 132 -6.88 10.25 -7.83
N GLN A 133 -5.58 9.97 -8.00
CA GLN A 133 -4.50 10.87 -7.61
C GLN A 133 -4.61 12.23 -8.30
N VAL A 134 -4.81 12.25 -9.61
CA VAL A 134 -4.96 13.49 -10.38
C VAL A 134 -6.16 14.30 -9.92
N VAL A 135 -7.31 13.66 -9.67
CA VAL A 135 -8.51 14.32 -9.14
C VAL A 135 -8.26 14.92 -7.76
N GLN A 136 -7.55 14.21 -6.88
CA GLN A 136 -7.18 14.72 -5.56
C GLN A 136 -6.25 15.95 -5.65
N MET A 137 -5.24 15.88 -6.52
CA MET A 137 -4.34 17.02 -6.77
C MET A 137 -5.10 18.23 -7.33
N LEU A 138 -5.99 18.03 -8.29
CA LEU A 138 -6.82 19.09 -8.85
C LEU A 138 -7.72 19.72 -7.78
N THR A 139 -8.33 18.92 -6.93
CA THR A 139 -9.17 19.42 -5.83
C THR A 139 -8.36 20.23 -4.83
N ALA A 140 -7.18 19.73 -4.45
CA ALA A 140 -6.28 20.46 -3.56
C ALA A 140 -5.85 21.81 -4.16
N GLU A 141 -5.57 21.87 -5.47
CA GLU A 141 -5.18 23.09 -6.15
C GLU A 141 -6.33 24.08 -6.30
N LYS A 142 -7.54 23.60 -6.57
CA LYS A 142 -8.75 24.44 -6.56
C LYS A 142 -8.98 25.07 -5.18
N ASN A 143 -8.81 24.30 -4.12
CA ASN A 143 -8.97 24.80 -2.75
C ASN A 143 -7.89 25.84 -2.41
N ARG A 144 -6.63 25.63 -2.82
CA ARG A 144 -5.56 26.64 -2.66
C ARG A 144 -5.87 27.93 -3.37
N ARG A 145 -6.37 27.88 -4.62
CA ARG A 145 -6.79 29.07 -5.37
C ARG A 145 -7.90 29.84 -4.67
N GLN A 146 -8.88 29.12 -4.08
CA GLN A 146 -9.97 29.77 -3.35
C GLN A 146 -9.50 30.40 -2.04
N SER A 147 -8.51 29.79 -1.38
CA SER A 147 -7.96 30.27 -0.09
C SER A 147 -6.81 31.26 -0.25
N ALA A 148 -6.31 31.47 -1.48
CA ALA A 148 -5.25 32.43 -1.73
C ALA A 148 -5.76 33.86 -1.47
N PRO A 149 -5.02 34.69 -0.70
CA PRO A 149 -5.41 36.08 -0.51
C PRO A 149 -5.43 36.78 -1.85
N LYS A 150 -6.54 37.48 -2.16
CA LYS A 150 -6.65 38.30 -3.37
C LYS A 150 -5.47 39.26 -3.39
N ARG A 151 -4.56 39.11 -4.34
CA ARG A 151 -3.46 40.05 -4.52
C ARG A 151 -4.07 41.42 -4.75
N ARG A 152 -3.55 42.44 -4.04
CA ARG A 152 -3.89 43.85 -4.16
C ARG A 152 -3.56 44.43 -5.55
N GLY A 153 -3.52 43.64 -6.62
CA GLY A 153 -3.18 44.05 -7.98
C GLY A 153 -4.37 44.54 -8.82
N ASP A 154 -5.59 44.31 -8.35
CA ASP A 154 -6.76 44.83 -9.07
C ASP A 154 -7.09 46.29 -8.78
N GLN A 155 -6.45 46.90 -7.78
CA GLN A 155 -6.64 48.33 -7.49
C GLN A 155 -5.83 49.26 -8.43
N THR A 156 -4.79 48.71 -9.10
CA THR A 156 -3.99 49.50 -10.04
C THR A 156 -4.70 49.73 -11.38
N GLN A 157 -5.60 48.82 -11.77
CA GLN A 157 -6.39 48.99 -13.00
C GLN A 157 -7.53 49.99 -12.82
N VAL A 158 -8.11 50.06 -11.63
CA VAL A 158 -9.17 51.03 -11.33
C VAL A 158 -8.60 52.45 -11.30
N LEU A 159 -7.40 52.64 -10.74
CA LEU A 159 -6.70 53.94 -10.70
C LEU A 159 -6.23 54.42 -12.08
N LEU A 160 -5.90 53.50 -13.01
CA LEU A 160 -5.53 53.90 -14.38
C LEU A 160 -6.72 54.31 -15.24
N VAL A 161 -7.93 53.88 -14.92
CA VAL A 161 -9.17 54.32 -15.62
C VAL A 161 -9.64 55.67 -15.09
N GLU A 162 -9.45 55.99 -13.80
CA GLU A 162 -9.82 57.30 -13.21
C GLU A 162 -8.85 58.44 -13.56
N LEU A 163 -7.61 58.14 -13.98
CA LEU A 163 -6.63 59.16 -14.39
C LEU A 163 -6.69 59.47 -15.89
N SER A 164 -7.58 58.80 -16.65
CA SER A 164 -7.74 59.02 -18.10
C SER A 164 -8.99 59.82 -18.46
N HIS A 165 -9.63 60.44 -17.50
CA HIS A 165 -10.73 61.42 -17.66
C HIS A 165 -10.29 62.73 -17.05
#